data_9cb2ee9c5043428961a6b2f98e638a37
#
_entry.id   9cb2ee9c5043428961a6b2f98e638a37
#
_cell.length_a   1.000
_cell.length_b   1.000
_cell.length_c   1.000
_cell.angle_alpha   90.00
_cell.angle_beta   90.00
_cell.angle_gamma   90.00
#
_symmetry.space_group_name_H-M   'P 1'
#
loop_
_entity.id
_entity.type
_entity.pdbx_description
1 polymer ?
#
loop_
_entity_poly.entity_id
_entity_poly.type
_entity_poly.pdbx_seq_one_letter_code
_entity_poly.pdbx_strand_id
1 'polypeptide(L)'
;MLKALCLALAEQHFFVLTKPALAIRSLSIRHGSVILALVGRPVTGVVMNEQNENSLPLHGLKVIEMGQLIAGPFASKMLGEFGAEVIKIEPPGVGDPLRKWRKLKDGTSLWWHVQSRNKQSMTLDLKAAEAQEIVRQLVAEADVVVENFRPGTLEEWGLGWDELSALNPRVIMLRISGYGQTGPYRDLPGFGVIGEAMGGLRHLTGYPGQPPVRVGVSIGDSLSSLYGVIGVLLALQERNRSGKGQEIDVALYESVFGMMESLVPEYDAFGYVREPAGSALPGITPSNSYLCKDGAYVLIAGNGDSIYKRLMNLIGRQDLADDPRFAHNDGRAQHAALIDAAIGEWTTKHSRAEVIEALKEARVPAGYPYTAADIVKDPHYLARQMIEQVQTFAGPLKVPGILPKLSRTPGRIGTGGPQLGEHTDDVLAGLGLSDEQVQGLRERGII
;
A
#
# COMPACT_ATOMS: atom_id res chain seq x y z
N MET A 1 -23.48 39.96 -25.98
CA MET A 1 -23.63 38.65 -25.35
C MET A 1 -22.35 38.16 -24.66
N LEU A 2 -21.17 38.20 -25.26
CA LEU A 2 -19.92 37.75 -24.64
C LEU A 2 -19.50 38.52 -23.38
N LYS A 3 -19.70 39.86 -23.34
CA LYS A 3 -19.40 40.69 -22.16
C LYS A 3 -20.30 40.42 -20.95
N ALA A 4 -21.54 40.05 -21.21
CA ALA A 4 -22.47 39.69 -20.12
C ALA A 4 -22.18 38.31 -19.52
N LEU A 5 -21.66 37.39 -20.33
CA LEU A 5 -21.25 36.06 -19.85
C LEU A 5 -19.95 36.10 -19.02
N CYS A 6 -19.04 36.99 -19.39
CA CYS A 6 -17.80 37.20 -18.61
C CYS A 6 -18.06 37.90 -17.25
N LEU A 7 -19.05 38.78 -17.15
CA LEU A 7 -19.42 39.40 -15.87
C LEU A 7 -20.17 38.41 -14.95
N ALA A 8 -21.03 37.55 -15.50
CA ALA A 8 -21.75 36.57 -14.70
C ALA A 8 -20.84 35.44 -14.14
N LEU A 9 -19.70 35.19 -14.80
CA LEU A 9 -18.70 34.22 -14.31
C LEU A 9 -17.73 34.81 -13.27
N ALA A 10 -17.55 36.15 -13.26
CA ALA A 10 -16.71 36.82 -12.28
C ALA A 10 -17.36 36.92 -10.88
N GLU A 11 -18.68 36.82 -10.80
CA GLU A 11 -19.42 36.82 -9.52
C GLU A 11 -19.46 35.46 -8.80
N GLN A 12 -18.90 34.40 -9.43
CA GLN A 12 -18.85 33.04 -8.86
C GLN A 12 -17.43 32.58 -8.55
N HIS A 13 -16.57 33.43 -7.98
CA HIS A 13 -15.22 33.06 -7.46
C HIS A 13 -14.27 32.34 -8.41
N PHE A 14 -14.04 32.87 -9.64
CA PHE A 14 -12.97 32.41 -10.51
C PHE A 14 -11.84 33.45 -10.56
N PHE A 15 -10.64 33.06 -10.12
CA PHE A 15 -9.43 33.89 -10.28
C PHE A 15 -8.98 33.81 -11.76
N VAL A 16 -9.03 34.93 -12.45
CA VAL A 16 -8.43 35.10 -13.78
C VAL A 16 -7.07 35.80 -13.62
N LEU A 17 -6.00 35.09 -13.94
CA LEU A 17 -4.66 35.66 -14.04
C LEU A 17 -4.61 36.68 -15.19
N THR A 18 -4.49 37.95 -14.88
CA THR A 18 -4.32 39.04 -15.84
C THR A 18 -2.86 39.18 -16.27
N LYS A 19 -2.55 38.73 -17.50
CA LYS A 19 -1.48 39.29 -18.32
C LYS A 19 -1.95 39.46 -19.77
N PRO A 20 -1.54 40.56 -20.47
CA PRO A 20 -2.14 40.91 -21.76
C PRO A 20 -1.60 40.07 -22.91
N ALA A 21 -2.46 39.82 -23.89
CA ALA A 21 -2.23 39.31 -25.23
C ALA A 21 -2.14 37.78 -25.41
N LEU A 22 -3.29 37.10 -25.22
CA LEU A 22 -3.51 35.78 -25.86
C LEU A 22 -4.96 35.73 -26.38
N ALA A 23 -5.09 35.50 -27.70
CA ALA A 23 -6.41 35.41 -28.33
C ALA A 23 -7.01 34.01 -28.15
N ILE A 24 -8.21 33.94 -27.61
CA ILE A 24 -9.00 32.69 -27.53
C ILE A 24 -9.64 32.44 -28.88
N ARG A 25 -9.33 31.32 -29.54
CA ARG A 25 -9.90 30.94 -30.86
C ARG A 25 -11.18 30.10 -30.78
N SER A 26 -11.40 29.37 -29.71
CA SER A 26 -12.67 28.63 -29.50
C SER A 26 -12.92 28.27 -28.04
N LEU A 27 -14.20 28.26 -27.67
CA LEU A 27 -14.71 27.77 -26.41
C LEU A 27 -15.68 26.64 -26.69
N SER A 28 -15.44 25.46 -26.16
CA SER A 28 -16.35 24.32 -26.25
C SER A 28 -16.66 23.75 -24.88
N ILE A 29 -17.94 23.57 -24.60
CA ILE A 29 -18.41 22.97 -23.34
C ILE A 29 -19.02 21.62 -23.66
N ARG A 30 -18.47 20.54 -23.15
CA ARG A 30 -19.07 19.21 -23.14
C ARG A 30 -18.99 18.61 -21.74
N HIS A 31 -20.12 18.22 -21.22
CA HIS A 31 -20.25 17.47 -19.94
C HIS A 31 -19.56 18.11 -18.73
N GLY A 32 -19.76 19.40 -18.51
CA GLY A 32 -19.29 20.11 -17.32
C GLY A 32 -17.79 20.45 -17.26
N SER A 33 -17.06 20.28 -18.35
CA SER A 33 -15.64 20.65 -18.45
C SER A 33 -15.45 21.77 -19.47
N VAL A 34 -14.66 22.80 -19.10
CA VAL A 34 -14.28 23.91 -20.00
C VAL A 34 -12.88 23.62 -20.55
N ILE A 35 -12.77 23.45 -21.86
CA ILE A 35 -11.48 23.28 -22.54
C ILE A 35 -11.08 24.60 -23.18
N LEU A 36 -10.00 25.20 -22.73
CA LEU A 36 -9.37 26.39 -23.33
C LEU A 36 -8.23 25.96 -24.26
N ALA A 37 -8.42 26.16 -25.57
CA ALA A 37 -7.35 25.94 -26.54
C ALA A 37 -6.61 27.25 -26.84
N LEU A 38 -5.33 27.32 -26.46
CA LEU A 38 -4.43 28.39 -26.81
C LEU A 38 -3.66 28.05 -28.11
N VAL A 39 -3.36 29.06 -28.90
CA VAL A 39 -2.66 28.90 -30.19
C VAL A 39 -1.26 28.34 -29.92
N GLY A 40 -1.04 27.08 -30.27
CA GLY A 40 0.28 26.45 -30.34
C GLY A 40 0.57 25.21 -29.52
N ARG A 41 -0.24 24.86 -28.49
CA ARG A 41 -0.18 23.55 -27.78
C ARG A 41 -1.47 23.31 -26.97
N PRO A 42 -1.99 22.08 -26.89
CA PRO A 42 -3.07 21.77 -25.98
C PRO A 42 -2.50 21.75 -24.56
N VAL A 43 -2.94 22.69 -23.73
CA VAL A 43 -2.73 22.66 -22.29
C VAL A 43 -3.93 21.96 -21.68
N THR A 44 -3.83 20.68 -21.39
CA THR A 44 -4.80 19.98 -20.55
C THR A 44 -4.52 20.34 -19.09
N GLY A 45 -4.92 21.55 -18.70
CA GLY A 45 -5.06 21.89 -17.29
C GLY A 45 -6.39 21.34 -16.80
N VAL A 46 -6.36 20.29 -16.01
CA VAL A 46 -7.53 19.86 -15.24
C VAL A 46 -7.75 20.97 -14.20
N VAL A 47 -8.76 21.80 -14.40
CA VAL A 47 -9.24 22.71 -13.34
C VAL A 47 -9.84 21.79 -12.27
N MET A 48 -9.16 21.66 -11.17
CA MET A 48 -9.64 20.93 -9.99
C MET A 48 -10.90 21.65 -9.47
N ASN A 49 -12.01 20.97 -9.54
CA ASN A 49 -13.29 21.49 -9.05
C ASN A 49 -13.42 21.04 -7.59
N GLU A 50 -13.59 21.96 -6.65
CA GLU A 50 -13.82 21.68 -5.21
C GLU A 50 -14.97 20.68 -4.96
N GLN A 51 -15.90 20.57 -5.91
CA GLN A 51 -16.97 19.57 -5.86
C GLN A 51 -16.51 18.11 -5.93
N ASN A 52 -15.22 17.85 -6.19
CA ASN A 52 -14.68 16.49 -6.38
C ASN A 52 -14.02 15.88 -5.12
N GLU A 53 -13.76 16.66 -4.07
CA GLU A 53 -13.25 16.13 -2.79
C GLU A 53 -14.34 15.43 -1.99
N ASN A 54 -15.54 15.98 -1.97
CA ASN A 54 -16.72 15.38 -1.32
C ASN A 54 -17.19 14.06 -1.96
N SER A 55 -16.54 13.57 -3.02
CA SER A 55 -16.91 12.35 -3.74
C SER A 55 -16.08 11.12 -3.33
N LEU A 56 -15.05 11.27 -2.51
CA LEU A 56 -14.22 10.14 -2.08
C LEU A 56 -14.96 9.28 -1.04
N PRO A 57 -14.79 7.94 -1.08
CA PRO A 57 -15.63 7.04 -0.28
C PRO A 57 -15.46 7.18 1.24
N LEU A 58 -14.33 7.71 1.70
CA LEU A 58 -14.05 7.94 3.13
C LEU A 58 -14.00 9.44 3.49
N HIS A 59 -14.53 10.30 2.62
CA HIS A 59 -14.64 11.73 2.92
C HIS A 59 -15.42 11.97 4.20
N GLY A 60 -14.91 12.87 5.05
CA GLY A 60 -15.47 13.17 6.36
C GLY A 60 -15.09 12.20 7.48
N LEU A 61 -14.36 11.13 7.19
CA LEU A 61 -13.77 10.28 8.22
C LEU A 61 -12.53 10.94 8.82
N LYS A 62 -12.47 11.03 10.16
CA LYS A 62 -11.31 11.51 10.91
C LYS A 62 -10.51 10.33 11.49
N VAL A 63 -9.23 10.27 11.20
CA VAL A 63 -8.31 9.21 11.63
C VAL A 63 -7.18 9.81 12.46
N ILE A 64 -7.01 9.34 13.69
CA ILE A 64 -5.86 9.67 14.54
C ILE A 64 -4.87 8.53 14.47
N GLU A 65 -3.71 8.79 13.90
CA GLU A 65 -2.62 7.84 13.78
C GLU A 65 -1.55 8.13 14.82
N MET A 66 -1.37 7.21 15.77
CA MET A 66 -0.27 7.21 16.74
C MET A 66 0.81 6.20 16.36
N GLY A 67 0.57 5.37 15.33
CA GLY A 67 1.47 4.34 14.86
C GLY A 67 2.80 4.86 14.31
N GLN A 68 3.79 3.99 14.28
CA GLN A 68 5.14 4.30 13.78
C GLN A 68 5.61 3.29 12.72
N LEU A 69 6.60 3.68 11.94
CA LEU A 69 7.26 2.86 10.91
C LEU A 69 6.30 2.46 9.78
N ILE A 70 5.80 1.20 9.77
CA ILE A 70 5.17 0.64 8.58
C ILE A 70 3.70 0.26 8.82
N ALA A 71 3.40 -0.64 9.73
CA ALA A 71 2.11 -1.30 9.79
C ALA A 71 0.93 -0.33 10.03
N GLY A 72 0.91 0.43 11.12
CA GLY A 72 -0.10 1.45 11.36
C GLY A 72 -0.10 2.54 10.28
N PRO A 73 1.08 3.16 9.98
CA PRO A 73 1.19 4.19 8.95
C PRO A 73 0.75 3.78 7.55
N PHE A 74 0.93 2.52 7.14
CA PHE A 74 0.45 2.05 5.84
C PHE A 74 -1.09 1.91 5.84
N ALA A 75 -1.70 1.46 6.93
CA ALA A 75 -3.14 1.36 7.04
C ALA A 75 -3.81 2.74 6.94
N SER A 76 -3.36 3.71 7.73
CA SER A 76 -3.90 5.07 7.72
C SER A 76 -3.60 5.82 6.40
N LYS A 77 -2.45 5.55 5.75
CA LYS A 77 -2.17 6.04 4.39
C LYS A 77 -3.28 5.59 3.42
N MET A 78 -3.65 4.30 3.45
CA MET A 78 -4.70 3.80 2.56
C MET A 78 -6.05 4.47 2.83
N LEU A 79 -6.39 4.74 4.09
CA LEU A 79 -7.61 5.48 4.43
C LEU A 79 -7.55 6.92 3.88
N GLY A 80 -6.42 7.61 4.04
CA GLY A 80 -6.20 8.96 3.50
C GLY A 80 -6.24 9.04 1.98
N GLU A 81 -5.77 8.00 1.27
CA GLU A 81 -5.84 7.91 -0.19
C GLU A 81 -7.28 7.86 -0.72
N PHE A 82 -8.22 7.42 0.10
CA PHE A 82 -9.65 7.36 -0.24
C PHE A 82 -10.49 8.43 0.48
N GLY A 83 -9.85 9.47 1.04
CA GLY A 83 -10.52 10.70 1.47
C GLY A 83 -10.66 10.88 2.97
N ALA A 84 -10.16 9.97 3.81
CA ALA A 84 -10.11 10.21 5.23
C ALA A 84 -9.11 11.33 5.57
N GLU A 85 -9.47 12.18 6.52
CA GLU A 85 -8.56 13.13 7.16
C GLU A 85 -7.70 12.39 8.17
N VAL A 86 -6.38 12.39 7.97
CA VAL A 86 -5.44 11.63 8.81
C VAL A 86 -4.51 12.57 9.54
N ILE A 87 -4.63 12.65 10.86
CA ILE A 87 -3.68 13.33 11.74
C ILE A 87 -2.72 12.30 12.29
N LYS A 88 -1.44 12.41 11.88
CA LYS A 88 -0.36 11.57 12.39
C LYS A 88 0.35 12.28 13.53
N ILE A 89 0.34 11.66 14.70
CA ILE A 89 1.03 12.13 15.89
C ILE A 89 2.45 11.57 15.91
N GLU A 90 3.43 12.44 16.11
CA GLU A 90 4.85 12.12 16.10
C GLU A 90 5.57 12.71 17.34
N PRO A 91 6.62 12.06 17.86
CA PRO A 91 7.43 12.63 18.92
C PRO A 91 8.09 13.96 18.51
N PRO A 92 8.05 15.01 19.34
CA PRO A 92 8.69 16.30 19.04
C PRO A 92 10.20 16.14 18.74
N GLY A 93 10.71 16.92 17.80
CA GLY A 93 12.14 16.98 17.44
C GLY A 93 12.70 15.74 16.73
N VAL A 94 12.13 14.57 16.95
CA VAL A 94 12.62 13.28 16.42
C VAL A 94 11.75 12.78 15.27
N GLY A 95 10.44 12.80 15.43
CA GLY A 95 9.46 12.26 14.49
C GLY A 95 9.43 10.74 14.44
N ASP A 96 8.70 10.23 13.46
CA ASP A 96 8.66 8.80 13.15
C ASP A 96 10.04 8.31 12.69
N PRO A 97 10.58 7.20 13.24
CA PRO A 97 11.86 6.64 12.80
C PRO A 97 11.95 6.40 11.28
N LEU A 98 10.82 6.19 10.58
CA LEU A 98 10.79 6.04 9.13
C LEU A 98 11.35 7.24 8.38
N ARG A 99 11.32 8.44 8.96
CA ARG A 99 11.91 9.66 8.38
C ARG A 99 13.42 9.53 8.09
N LYS A 100 14.08 8.56 8.74
CA LYS A 100 15.54 8.32 8.63
C LYS A 100 15.89 6.97 8.00
N TRP A 101 14.92 6.22 7.49
CA TRP A 101 15.18 4.89 6.94
C TRP A 101 15.53 4.91 5.45
N ARG A 102 16.42 3.98 5.02
CA ARG A 102 16.85 3.73 3.64
C ARG A 102 17.48 4.96 2.97
N LYS A 103 17.05 5.33 1.77
CA LYS A 103 17.62 6.44 0.99
C LYS A 103 16.98 7.77 1.40
N LEU A 104 17.81 8.71 1.77
CA LEU A 104 17.42 10.06 2.17
C LEU A 104 17.64 11.04 1.01
N LYS A 105 16.74 12.01 0.89
CA LYS A 105 16.89 13.21 0.08
C LYS A 105 16.55 14.41 0.99
N ASP A 106 17.41 15.39 1.00
CA ASP A 106 17.29 16.57 1.88
C ASP A 106 17.01 16.20 3.35
N GLY A 107 17.71 15.18 3.84
CA GLY A 107 17.63 14.70 5.23
C GLY A 107 16.41 13.84 5.56
N THR A 108 15.50 13.60 4.61
CA THR A 108 14.27 12.81 4.83
C THR A 108 14.23 11.59 3.91
N SER A 109 13.70 10.50 4.44
CA SER A 109 13.53 9.24 3.71
C SER A 109 12.59 9.42 2.52
N LEU A 110 12.96 8.89 1.36
CA LEU A 110 12.06 8.80 0.22
C LEU A 110 10.84 7.92 0.52
N TRP A 111 10.98 6.96 1.44
CA TRP A 111 9.88 6.11 1.87
C TRP A 111 8.86 6.85 2.74
N TRP A 112 9.30 7.88 3.48
CA TRP A 112 8.41 8.78 4.20
C TRP A 112 7.35 9.40 3.28
N HIS A 113 7.76 9.92 2.14
CA HIS A 113 6.85 10.54 1.17
C HIS A 113 5.84 9.56 0.55
N VAL A 114 6.18 8.27 0.51
CA VAL A 114 5.24 7.22 0.08
C VAL A 114 4.26 6.86 1.20
N GLN A 115 4.77 6.74 2.43
CA GLN A 115 4.04 6.19 3.57
C GLN A 115 3.16 7.23 4.27
N SER A 116 3.53 8.50 4.18
CA SER A 116 2.85 9.59 4.90
C SER A 116 2.17 10.60 3.98
N ARG A 117 1.99 10.23 2.71
CA ARG A 117 1.21 11.04 1.77
C ARG A 117 -0.25 11.18 2.25
N ASN A 118 -0.87 12.33 1.97
CA ASN A 118 -2.23 12.67 2.40
C ASN A 118 -2.44 12.70 3.92
N LYS A 119 -1.39 12.94 4.71
CA LYS A 119 -1.49 13.08 6.16
C LYS A 119 -1.10 14.45 6.62
N GLN A 120 -1.67 14.87 7.73
CA GLN A 120 -1.22 16.00 8.54
C GLN A 120 -0.24 15.47 9.59
N SER A 121 0.89 16.15 9.80
CA SER A 121 1.86 15.83 10.85
C SER A 121 1.68 16.76 12.01
N MET A 122 1.43 16.19 13.18
CA MET A 122 1.37 16.88 14.47
C MET A 122 2.40 16.31 15.41
N THR A 123 3.16 17.16 16.11
CA THR A 123 4.08 16.72 17.16
C THR A 123 3.41 16.72 18.53
N LEU A 124 3.54 15.61 19.27
CA LEU A 124 3.12 15.49 20.67
C LEU A 124 4.00 14.46 21.41
N ASP A 125 4.47 14.81 22.60
CA ASP A 125 5.08 13.82 23.52
C ASP A 125 3.96 13.08 24.28
N LEU A 126 3.55 11.92 23.77
CA LEU A 126 2.48 11.10 24.35
C LEU A 126 2.74 10.62 25.80
N LYS A 127 3.93 10.83 26.34
CA LYS A 127 4.24 10.56 27.74
C LYS A 127 3.79 11.69 28.67
N ALA A 128 3.57 12.88 28.14
CA ALA A 128 3.11 14.03 28.92
C ALA A 128 1.58 14.00 29.10
N ALA A 129 1.12 14.29 30.31
CA ALA A 129 -0.31 14.29 30.63
C ALA A 129 -1.12 15.29 29.77
N GLU A 130 -0.55 16.46 29.47
CA GLU A 130 -1.18 17.45 28.61
C GLU A 130 -1.34 16.93 27.17
N ALA A 131 -0.35 16.20 26.65
CA ALA A 131 -0.44 15.57 25.32
C ALA A 131 -1.52 14.48 25.28
N GLN A 132 -1.64 13.68 26.36
CA GLN A 132 -2.69 12.66 26.48
C GLN A 132 -4.09 13.31 26.49
N GLU A 133 -4.25 14.46 27.14
CA GLU A 133 -5.50 15.21 27.13
C GLU A 133 -5.85 15.75 25.74
N ILE A 134 -4.86 16.26 25.01
CA ILE A 134 -5.04 16.68 23.61
C ILE A 134 -5.47 15.50 22.73
N VAL A 135 -4.86 14.31 22.92
CA VAL A 135 -5.28 13.10 22.20
C VAL A 135 -6.73 12.73 22.54
N ARG A 136 -7.14 12.78 23.80
CA ARG A 136 -8.54 12.54 24.19
C ARG A 136 -9.51 13.50 23.48
N GLN A 137 -9.16 14.78 23.40
CA GLN A 137 -9.98 15.76 22.67
C GLN A 137 -10.06 15.44 21.16
N LEU A 138 -8.97 15.05 20.53
CA LEU A 138 -8.98 14.60 19.14
C LEU A 138 -9.85 13.36 18.95
N VAL A 139 -9.75 12.37 19.85
CA VAL A 139 -10.49 11.11 19.77
C VAL A 139 -11.99 11.29 20.04
N ALA A 140 -12.38 12.30 20.82
CA ALA A 140 -13.80 12.60 21.05
C ALA A 140 -14.57 12.84 19.73
N GLU A 141 -13.90 13.33 18.69
CA GLU A 141 -14.47 13.56 17.36
C GLU A 141 -13.95 12.61 16.27
N ALA A 142 -13.02 11.71 16.62
CA ALA A 142 -12.44 10.80 15.64
C ALA A 142 -13.36 9.63 15.32
N ASP A 143 -13.23 9.13 14.10
CA ASP A 143 -13.88 7.90 13.67
C ASP A 143 -12.99 6.67 13.89
N VAL A 144 -11.68 6.83 13.68
CA VAL A 144 -10.70 5.74 13.74
C VAL A 144 -9.45 6.20 14.49
N VAL A 145 -8.97 5.36 15.39
CA VAL A 145 -7.63 5.45 15.99
C VAL A 145 -6.79 4.31 15.44
N VAL A 146 -5.57 4.60 15.02
CA VAL A 146 -4.62 3.60 14.51
C VAL A 146 -3.35 3.63 15.34
N GLU A 147 -2.98 2.48 15.92
CA GLU A 147 -1.74 2.34 16.69
C GLU A 147 -1.02 1.03 16.37
N ASN A 148 0.28 0.97 16.63
CA ASN A 148 1.07 -0.24 16.56
C ASN A 148 2.19 -0.28 17.61
N PHE A 149 1.90 0.18 18.80
CA PHE A 149 2.76 0.05 19.98
C PHE A 149 2.74 -1.38 20.53
N ARG A 150 3.55 -1.62 21.53
CA ARG A 150 3.46 -2.85 22.31
C ARG A 150 2.16 -2.85 23.11
N PRO A 151 1.45 -3.98 23.21
CA PRO A 151 0.28 -4.08 24.06
C PRO A 151 0.53 -3.54 25.48
N GLY A 152 -0.41 -2.79 26.01
CA GLY A 152 -0.29 -2.13 27.31
C GLY A 152 0.26 -0.70 27.28
N THR A 153 0.94 -0.29 26.21
CA THR A 153 1.55 1.06 26.11
C THR A 153 0.51 2.17 26.15
N LEU A 154 -0.58 2.04 25.41
CA LEU A 154 -1.65 3.05 25.42
C LEU A 154 -2.44 3.03 26.73
N GLU A 155 -2.62 1.88 27.33
CA GLU A 155 -3.24 1.72 28.63
C GLU A 155 -2.43 2.44 29.72
N GLU A 156 -1.10 2.34 29.71
CA GLU A 156 -0.21 3.08 30.61
C GLU A 156 -0.37 4.60 30.47
N TRP A 157 -0.75 5.09 29.29
CA TRP A 157 -0.98 6.50 28.99
C TRP A 157 -2.44 6.95 29.19
N GLY A 158 -3.34 6.06 29.62
CA GLY A 158 -4.77 6.34 29.73
C GLY A 158 -5.42 6.63 28.36
N LEU A 159 -4.92 5.98 27.32
CA LEU A 159 -5.38 6.04 25.93
C LEU A 159 -5.72 4.66 25.38
N GLY A 160 -5.97 3.69 26.26
CA GLY A 160 -6.38 2.33 25.90
C GLY A 160 -7.80 2.26 25.37
N TRP A 161 -8.21 1.07 24.94
CA TRP A 161 -9.54 0.86 24.39
C TRP A 161 -10.67 1.25 25.36
N ASP A 162 -10.57 0.85 26.62
CA ASP A 162 -11.62 1.11 27.63
C ASP A 162 -11.85 2.61 27.83
N GLU A 163 -10.77 3.39 27.94
CA GLU A 163 -10.84 4.83 28.13
C GLU A 163 -11.38 5.53 26.88
N LEU A 164 -10.83 5.21 25.71
CA LEU A 164 -11.22 5.88 24.46
C LEU A 164 -12.63 5.50 24.01
N SER A 165 -13.08 4.26 24.21
CA SER A 165 -14.43 3.84 23.89
C SER A 165 -15.49 4.38 24.86
N ALA A 166 -15.11 4.62 26.12
CA ALA A 166 -15.97 5.32 27.09
C ALA A 166 -16.17 6.80 26.71
N LEU A 167 -15.12 7.45 26.22
CA LEU A 167 -15.15 8.83 25.73
C LEU A 167 -15.93 8.96 24.42
N ASN A 168 -15.69 8.08 23.47
CA ASN A 168 -16.35 8.05 22.17
C ASN A 168 -16.81 6.63 21.84
N PRO A 169 -18.07 6.27 22.17
CA PRO A 169 -18.61 4.93 21.91
C PRO A 169 -18.68 4.54 20.42
N ARG A 170 -18.42 5.48 19.52
CA ARG A 170 -18.40 5.28 18.08
C ARG A 170 -17.00 5.05 17.50
N VAL A 171 -15.97 5.25 18.31
CA VAL A 171 -14.58 5.13 17.84
C VAL A 171 -14.27 3.68 17.42
N ILE A 172 -13.55 3.53 16.34
CA ILE A 172 -12.97 2.26 15.90
C ILE A 172 -11.48 2.32 16.19
N MET A 173 -10.94 1.37 16.95
CA MET A 173 -9.54 1.34 17.30
C MET A 173 -8.83 0.18 16.61
N LEU A 174 -7.95 0.48 15.66
CA LEU A 174 -7.10 -0.50 14.98
C LEU A 174 -5.77 -0.62 15.71
N ARG A 175 -5.51 -1.79 16.26
CA ARG A 175 -4.29 -2.14 16.99
C ARG A 175 -3.50 -3.20 16.23
N ILE A 176 -2.30 -2.87 15.77
CA ILE A 176 -1.43 -3.81 15.06
C ILE A 176 -0.21 -4.11 15.92
N SER A 177 -0.05 -5.35 16.35
CA SER A 177 1.06 -5.75 17.22
C SER A 177 1.75 -7.01 16.73
N GLY A 178 2.87 -7.36 17.35
CA GLY A 178 3.64 -8.56 16.97
C GLY A 178 2.84 -9.84 17.06
N TYR A 179 2.10 -10.00 18.18
CA TYR A 179 1.46 -11.26 18.56
C TYR A 179 -0.03 -11.12 18.92
N GLY A 180 -0.62 -9.95 18.73
CA GLY A 180 -1.99 -9.66 19.14
C GLY A 180 -2.09 -9.06 20.55
N GLN A 181 -3.28 -8.64 20.92
CA GLN A 181 -3.58 -8.03 22.24
C GLN A 181 -3.78 -9.09 23.34
N THR A 182 -3.86 -10.35 22.98
CA THR A 182 -4.12 -11.49 23.89
C THR A 182 -3.12 -12.62 23.66
N GLY A 183 -3.21 -13.68 24.47
CA GLY A 183 -2.38 -14.87 24.32
C GLY A 183 -1.02 -14.81 25.04
N PRO A 184 -0.30 -15.95 25.10
CA PRO A 184 0.90 -16.09 25.94
C PRO A 184 2.11 -15.29 25.46
N TYR A 185 2.12 -14.83 24.19
CA TYR A 185 3.21 -14.07 23.58
C TYR A 185 2.94 -12.56 23.47
N ARG A 186 1.78 -12.12 23.92
CA ARG A 186 1.32 -10.73 23.86
C ARG A 186 2.40 -9.71 24.23
N ASP A 187 3.14 -9.97 25.30
CA ASP A 187 4.13 -9.03 25.85
C ASP A 187 5.54 -9.19 25.24
N LEU A 188 5.72 -10.15 24.33
CA LEU A 188 6.99 -10.34 23.64
C LEU A 188 7.25 -9.23 22.63
N PRO A 189 8.52 -8.79 22.49
CA PRO A 189 8.87 -7.85 21.43
C PRO A 189 8.72 -8.51 20.04
N GLY A 190 7.98 -7.85 19.15
CA GLY A 190 7.73 -8.33 17.79
C GLY A 190 7.93 -7.24 16.75
N PHE A 191 8.48 -7.63 15.60
CA PHE A 191 8.54 -6.83 14.37
C PHE A 191 8.09 -7.67 13.19
N GLY A 192 7.81 -7.05 12.04
CA GLY A 192 7.36 -7.74 10.83
C GLY A 192 8.22 -8.95 10.46
N VAL A 193 9.55 -8.87 10.64
CA VAL A 193 10.46 -9.98 10.38
C VAL A 193 10.20 -11.23 11.25
N ILE A 194 9.76 -11.03 12.49
CA ILE A 194 9.40 -12.12 13.40
C ILE A 194 8.02 -12.69 13.03
N GLY A 195 7.07 -11.81 12.67
CA GLY A 195 5.77 -12.22 12.12
C GLY A 195 5.91 -13.05 10.84
N GLU A 196 6.80 -12.64 9.92
CA GLU A 196 7.14 -13.41 8.70
C GLU A 196 7.67 -14.81 9.03
N ALA A 197 8.50 -14.93 10.09
CA ALA A 197 9.08 -16.21 10.50
C ALA A 197 8.05 -17.11 11.18
N MET A 198 7.32 -16.59 12.17
CA MET A 198 6.31 -17.34 12.92
C MET A 198 5.09 -17.71 12.05
N GLY A 199 4.71 -16.84 11.13
CA GLY A 199 3.62 -17.10 10.18
C GLY A 199 3.93 -18.13 9.08
N GLY A 200 5.19 -18.65 9.01
CA GLY A 200 5.56 -19.71 8.07
C GLY A 200 6.24 -19.23 6.78
N LEU A 201 6.09 -17.98 6.39
CA LEU A 201 6.61 -17.46 5.11
C LEU A 201 8.13 -17.63 4.96
N ARG A 202 8.88 -17.37 6.04
CA ARG A 202 10.34 -17.51 6.06
C ARG A 202 10.83 -18.93 5.83
N HIS A 203 10.11 -19.89 6.38
CA HIS A 203 10.44 -21.30 6.18
C HIS A 203 10.31 -21.68 4.69
N LEU A 204 9.25 -21.22 4.03
CA LEU A 204 8.98 -21.58 2.62
C LEU A 204 9.82 -20.77 1.61
N THR A 205 10.44 -19.65 2.01
CA THR A 205 11.14 -18.77 1.09
C THR A 205 12.62 -19.14 1.01
N GLY A 206 13.05 -19.65 -0.14
CA GLY A 206 14.44 -20.02 -0.40
C GLY A 206 14.56 -21.28 -1.23
N TYR A 207 15.80 -21.75 -1.40
CA TYR A 207 16.10 -23.01 -2.08
C TYR A 207 16.26 -24.14 -1.07
N PRO A 208 15.93 -25.38 -1.44
CA PRO A 208 16.14 -26.56 -0.58
C PRO A 208 17.56 -26.64 -0.05
N GLY A 209 17.71 -26.90 1.25
CA GLY A 209 19.02 -27.04 1.90
C GLY A 209 19.83 -25.74 2.07
N GLN A 210 19.26 -24.61 1.73
CA GLN A 210 19.87 -23.28 1.95
C GLN A 210 19.24 -22.58 3.17
N PRO A 211 19.96 -21.63 3.81
CA PRO A 211 19.37 -20.83 4.87
C PRO A 211 18.11 -20.09 4.40
N PRO A 212 17.07 -19.97 5.26
CA PRO A 212 15.88 -19.19 4.94
C PRO A 212 16.21 -17.76 4.54
N VAL A 213 15.64 -17.27 3.44
CA VAL A 213 15.86 -15.92 2.94
C VAL A 213 14.67 -15.01 3.18
N ARG A 214 14.89 -13.71 3.16
CA ARG A 214 13.85 -12.69 3.31
C ARG A 214 13.22 -12.34 1.95
N VAL A 215 11.89 -12.21 1.93
CA VAL A 215 11.23 -11.41 0.89
C VAL A 215 11.76 -9.97 0.98
N GLY A 216 12.16 -9.37 -0.14
CA GLY A 216 12.91 -8.10 -0.19
C GLY A 216 12.16 -6.85 0.30
N VAL A 217 10.94 -6.99 0.81
CA VAL A 217 10.08 -5.93 1.35
C VAL A 217 9.53 -6.33 2.73
N SER A 218 8.94 -5.37 3.45
CA SER A 218 8.28 -5.60 4.74
C SER A 218 6.87 -6.15 4.52
N ILE A 219 6.79 -7.38 4.06
CA ILE A 219 5.52 -7.98 3.64
C ILE A 219 4.59 -8.28 4.82
N GLY A 220 5.11 -8.69 5.96
CA GLY A 220 4.33 -8.95 7.17
C GLY A 220 3.61 -7.68 7.66
N ASP A 221 4.33 -6.56 7.72
CA ASP A 221 3.74 -5.26 8.07
C ASP A 221 2.66 -4.84 7.06
N SER A 222 2.93 -5.00 5.76
CA SER A 222 1.99 -4.62 4.71
C SER A 222 0.72 -5.48 4.71
N LEU A 223 0.83 -6.79 4.94
CA LEU A 223 -0.32 -7.68 5.07
C LEU A 223 -1.18 -7.32 6.28
N SER A 224 -0.54 -7.05 7.43
CA SER A 224 -1.25 -6.64 8.64
C SER A 224 -1.99 -5.31 8.45
N SER A 225 -1.40 -4.38 7.71
CA SER A 225 -2.06 -3.12 7.34
C SER A 225 -3.29 -3.36 6.46
N LEU A 226 -3.19 -4.27 5.48
CA LEU A 226 -4.33 -4.62 4.61
C LEU A 226 -5.47 -5.26 5.42
N TYR A 227 -5.17 -6.22 6.31
CA TYR A 227 -6.17 -6.78 7.21
C TYR A 227 -6.73 -5.71 8.15
N GLY A 228 -5.90 -4.79 8.64
CA GLY A 228 -6.33 -3.66 9.44
C GLY A 228 -7.33 -2.76 8.70
N VAL A 229 -7.05 -2.40 7.45
CA VAL A 229 -7.98 -1.60 6.61
C VAL A 229 -9.27 -2.37 6.36
N ILE A 230 -9.21 -3.67 6.05
CA ILE A 230 -10.42 -4.51 5.91
C ILE A 230 -11.21 -4.49 7.22
N GLY A 231 -10.56 -4.66 8.36
CA GLY A 231 -11.17 -4.59 9.68
C GLY A 231 -11.87 -3.24 9.94
N VAL A 232 -11.20 -2.13 9.62
CA VAL A 232 -11.78 -0.78 9.75
C VAL A 232 -13.03 -0.64 8.87
N LEU A 233 -12.99 -1.07 7.61
CA LEU A 233 -14.14 -0.99 6.70
C LEU A 233 -15.31 -1.86 7.19
N LEU A 234 -15.05 -3.06 7.71
CA LEU A 234 -16.06 -3.92 8.33
C LEU A 234 -16.65 -3.27 9.60
N ALA A 235 -15.81 -2.70 10.45
CA ALA A 235 -16.22 -2.01 11.65
C ALA A 235 -17.06 -0.75 11.34
N LEU A 236 -16.71 0.01 10.30
CA LEU A 236 -17.51 1.13 9.81
C LEU A 236 -18.89 0.68 9.33
N GLN A 237 -18.95 -0.44 8.61
CA GLN A 237 -20.22 -1.00 8.15
C GLN A 237 -21.09 -1.46 9.34
N GLU A 238 -20.50 -2.10 10.34
CA GLU A 238 -21.21 -2.49 11.57
C GLU A 238 -21.65 -1.26 12.36
N ARG A 239 -20.79 -0.25 12.50
CA ARG A 239 -21.12 1.01 13.17
C ARG A 239 -22.31 1.73 12.52
N ASN A 240 -22.44 1.68 11.20
CA ASN A 240 -23.59 2.26 10.50
C ASN A 240 -24.91 1.59 10.88
N ARG A 241 -24.87 0.33 11.32
CA ARG A 241 -26.03 -0.45 11.78
C ARG A 241 -26.28 -0.29 13.28
N SER A 242 -25.24 -0.42 14.10
CA SER A 242 -25.35 -0.47 15.57
C SER A 242 -25.18 0.89 16.26
N GLY A 243 -24.56 1.85 15.59
CA GLY A 243 -24.14 3.11 16.17
C GLY A 243 -22.86 3.01 17.03
N LYS A 244 -22.26 1.81 17.17
CA LYS A 244 -21.10 1.57 18.04
C LYS A 244 -19.85 1.26 17.26
N GLY A 245 -18.72 1.76 17.73
CA GLY A 245 -17.38 1.37 17.30
C GLY A 245 -16.94 0.03 17.92
N GLN A 246 -15.72 -0.37 17.63
CA GLN A 246 -15.11 -1.58 18.19
C GLN A 246 -13.58 -1.54 18.09
N GLU A 247 -12.93 -2.34 18.91
CA GLU A 247 -11.50 -2.64 18.79
C GLU A 247 -11.25 -3.69 17.69
N ILE A 248 -10.16 -3.51 16.96
CA ILE A 248 -9.69 -4.43 15.92
C ILE A 248 -8.26 -4.83 16.29
N ASP A 249 -8.08 -6.09 16.66
CA ASP A 249 -6.78 -6.68 16.98
C ASP A 249 -6.21 -7.38 15.76
N VAL A 250 -5.00 -6.99 15.32
CA VAL A 250 -4.30 -7.57 14.16
C VAL A 250 -2.89 -7.94 14.57
N ALA A 251 -2.58 -9.23 14.57
CA ALA A 251 -1.22 -9.70 14.80
C ALA A 251 -0.43 -9.84 13.49
N LEU A 252 0.84 -9.44 13.52
CA LEU A 252 1.75 -9.54 12.36
C LEU A 252 1.87 -10.98 11.87
N TYR A 253 2.04 -11.95 12.79
CA TYR A 253 2.20 -13.36 12.42
C TYR A 253 0.92 -13.98 11.85
N GLU A 254 -0.26 -13.61 12.39
CA GLU A 254 -1.55 -14.11 11.91
C GLU A 254 -1.84 -13.63 10.49
N SER A 255 -1.49 -12.39 10.21
CA SER A 255 -1.64 -11.79 8.89
C SER A 255 -0.79 -12.52 7.83
N VAL A 256 0.40 -12.95 8.19
CA VAL A 256 1.26 -13.77 7.34
C VAL A 256 0.70 -15.21 7.24
N PHE A 257 0.36 -15.81 8.38
CA PHE A 257 -0.20 -17.16 8.45
C PHE A 257 -1.47 -17.32 7.61
N GLY A 258 -2.34 -16.31 7.60
CA GLY A 258 -3.56 -16.29 6.78
C GLY A 258 -3.31 -16.40 5.27
N MET A 259 -2.05 -16.23 4.79
CA MET A 259 -1.65 -16.39 3.40
C MET A 259 -1.01 -17.74 3.08
N MET A 260 -0.86 -18.65 4.08
CA MET A 260 -0.08 -19.89 3.91
C MET A 260 -0.86 -21.04 3.27
N GLU A 261 -1.94 -20.71 2.56
CA GLU A 261 -2.70 -21.69 1.76
C GLU A 261 -3.11 -22.95 2.55
N SER A 262 -2.78 -24.13 2.02
CA SER A 262 -3.12 -25.45 2.58
C SER A 262 -2.06 -26.03 3.53
N LEU A 263 -1.11 -25.22 4.01
CA LEU A 263 0.02 -25.69 4.82
C LEU A 263 -0.43 -26.52 6.04
N VAL A 264 -1.41 -26.01 6.79
CA VAL A 264 -1.93 -26.71 7.99
C VAL A 264 -2.77 -27.93 7.63
N PRO A 265 -3.74 -27.88 6.70
CA PRO A 265 -4.45 -29.08 6.25
C PRO A 265 -3.55 -30.20 5.71
N GLU A 266 -2.47 -29.87 4.98
CA GLU A 266 -1.52 -30.85 4.48
C GLU A 266 -0.78 -31.55 5.62
N TYR A 267 -0.37 -30.80 6.64
CA TYR A 267 0.28 -31.36 7.81
C TYR A 267 -0.70 -32.21 8.66
N ASP A 268 -1.90 -31.70 8.90
CA ASP A 268 -2.92 -32.39 9.70
C ASP A 268 -3.33 -33.73 9.07
N ALA A 269 -3.58 -33.73 7.76
CA ALA A 269 -4.05 -34.92 7.05
C ALA A 269 -2.95 -35.95 6.77
N PHE A 270 -1.72 -35.52 6.53
CA PHE A 270 -0.67 -36.38 5.99
C PHE A 270 0.66 -36.33 6.77
N GLY A 271 0.79 -35.48 7.79
CA GLY A 271 2.05 -35.19 8.44
C GLY A 271 3.09 -34.55 7.50
N TYR A 272 2.60 -33.97 6.38
CA TYR A 272 3.47 -33.41 5.35
C TYR A 272 3.94 -32.01 5.75
N VAL A 273 5.25 -31.84 5.89
CA VAL A 273 5.89 -30.54 6.07
C VAL A 273 6.32 -30.03 4.72
N ARG A 274 5.71 -28.90 4.27
CA ARG A 274 6.08 -28.26 3.02
C ARG A 274 7.44 -27.58 3.19
N GLU A 275 8.37 -27.90 2.30
CA GLU A 275 9.75 -27.38 2.30
C GLU A 275 9.94 -26.29 1.25
N PRO A 276 11.02 -25.47 1.35
CA PRO A 276 11.35 -24.50 0.32
C PRO A 276 11.54 -25.16 -1.05
N ALA A 277 11.01 -24.54 -2.09
CA ALA A 277 11.05 -25.08 -3.46
C ALA A 277 11.75 -24.15 -4.47
N GLY A 278 12.49 -23.17 -3.99
CA GLY A 278 13.15 -22.16 -4.86
C GLY A 278 12.13 -21.30 -5.60
N SER A 279 12.18 -21.32 -6.91
CA SER A 279 11.25 -20.57 -7.78
C SER A 279 10.07 -21.41 -8.27
N ALA A 280 10.03 -22.69 -7.95
CA ALA A 280 8.92 -23.57 -8.32
C ALA A 280 7.76 -23.45 -7.33
N LEU A 281 6.55 -23.77 -7.80
CA LEU A 281 5.38 -23.95 -6.95
C LEU A 281 5.13 -25.46 -6.75
N PRO A 282 5.27 -26.00 -5.54
CA PRO A 282 5.10 -27.43 -5.29
C PRO A 282 3.74 -27.95 -5.78
N GLY A 283 3.74 -29.06 -6.48
CA GLY A 283 2.53 -29.69 -7.00
C GLY A 283 1.93 -29.04 -8.25
N ILE A 284 2.53 -27.96 -8.78
CA ILE A 284 2.05 -27.24 -9.97
C ILE A 284 3.17 -27.16 -11.03
N THR A 285 3.04 -27.87 -12.16
CA THR A 285 4.12 -28.00 -13.15
C THR A 285 3.63 -27.84 -14.59
N PRO A 286 4.40 -27.07 -15.43
CA PRO A 286 5.53 -26.22 -15.09
C PRO A 286 5.09 -24.86 -14.54
N SER A 287 5.73 -24.42 -13.47
CA SER A 287 5.64 -23.06 -12.93
C SER A 287 6.97 -22.74 -12.24
N ASN A 288 7.92 -22.17 -12.97
CA ASN A 288 9.30 -22.00 -12.51
C ASN A 288 10.01 -20.83 -13.22
N SER A 289 11.24 -20.53 -12.79
CA SER A 289 12.13 -19.60 -13.47
C SER A 289 13.24 -20.34 -14.20
N TYR A 290 13.57 -19.89 -15.41
CA TYR A 290 14.52 -20.54 -16.29
C TYR A 290 15.60 -19.55 -16.75
N LEU A 291 16.84 -20.02 -16.80
CA LEU A 291 17.97 -19.24 -17.28
C LEU A 291 17.94 -19.14 -18.81
N CYS A 292 18.15 -17.94 -19.34
CA CYS A 292 18.28 -17.69 -20.78
C CYS A 292 19.75 -17.56 -21.21
N LYS A 293 20.01 -17.64 -22.53
CA LYS A 293 21.33 -17.53 -23.12
C LYS A 293 22.13 -16.28 -22.72
N ASP A 294 21.45 -15.20 -22.49
CA ASP A 294 22.01 -13.89 -22.11
C ASP A 294 22.25 -13.74 -20.59
N GLY A 295 22.11 -14.84 -19.82
CA GLY A 295 22.29 -14.84 -18.37
C GLY A 295 21.11 -14.26 -17.59
N ALA A 296 20.04 -13.81 -18.25
CA ALA A 296 18.83 -13.33 -17.65
C ALA A 296 17.86 -14.49 -17.33
N TYR A 297 16.88 -14.24 -16.44
CA TYR A 297 15.85 -15.23 -16.11
C TYR A 297 14.50 -14.86 -16.71
N VAL A 298 13.74 -15.89 -17.10
CA VAL A 298 12.34 -15.82 -17.49
C VAL A 298 11.51 -16.69 -16.55
N LEU A 299 10.30 -16.24 -16.19
CA LEU A 299 9.31 -17.05 -15.47
C LEU A 299 8.31 -17.58 -16.48
N ILE A 300 8.00 -18.88 -16.41
CA ILE A 300 7.05 -19.54 -17.29
C ILE A 300 6.01 -20.27 -16.43
N ALA A 301 4.73 -19.97 -16.65
CA ALA A 301 3.59 -20.60 -15.98
C ALA A 301 2.79 -21.41 -17.03
N GLY A 302 3.23 -22.63 -17.31
CA GLY A 302 2.66 -23.51 -18.33
C GLY A 302 1.78 -24.64 -17.79
N ASN A 303 1.28 -24.50 -16.57
CA ASN A 303 0.64 -25.58 -15.82
C ASN A 303 -0.79 -25.99 -16.26
N GLY A 304 -1.51 -25.14 -16.99
CA GLY A 304 -2.81 -25.51 -17.58
C GLY A 304 -2.62 -26.53 -18.72
N ASP A 305 -3.46 -27.55 -18.82
CA ASP A 305 -3.25 -28.69 -19.75
C ASP A 305 -3.06 -28.23 -21.21
N SER A 306 -3.92 -27.34 -21.69
CA SER A 306 -3.78 -26.79 -23.05
C SER A 306 -2.57 -25.86 -23.20
N ILE A 307 -2.15 -25.16 -22.12
CA ILE A 307 -0.98 -24.30 -22.11
C ILE A 307 0.28 -25.15 -22.15
N TYR A 308 0.33 -26.19 -21.35
CA TYR A 308 1.42 -27.16 -21.33
C TYR A 308 1.67 -27.74 -22.74
N LYS A 309 0.61 -28.21 -23.40
CA LYS A 309 0.71 -28.76 -24.76
C LYS A 309 1.28 -27.74 -25.75
N ARG A 310 0.83 -26.47 -25.67
CA ARG A 310 1.39 -25.41 -26.52
C ARG A 310 2.87 -25.13 -26.21
N LEU A 311 3.22 -25.11 -24.95
CA LEU A 311 4.61 -24.91 -24.51
C LEU A 311 5.52 -26.03 -25.03
N MET A 312 5.13 -27.30 -24.85
CA MET A 312 5.93 -28.43 -25.34
C MET A 312 6.08 -28.42 -26.85
N ASN A 313 5.03 -28.12 -27.58
CA ASN A 313 5.09 -27.99 -29.05
C ASN A 313 6.02 -26.82 -29.46
N LEU A 314 5.96 -25.67 -28.78
CA LEU A 314 6.84 -24.54 -29.04
C LEU A 314 8.32 -24.88 -28.89
N ILE A 315 8.67 -25.60 -27.83
CA ILE A 315 10.06 -25.98 -27.57
C ILE A 315 10.54 -27.23 -28.34
N GLY A 316 9.68 -27.75 -29.25
CA GLY A 316 10.02 -28.93 -30.07
C GLY A 316 9.97 -30.26 -29.34
N ARG A 317 9.28 -30.35 -28.20
CA ARG A 317 9.15 -31.56 -27.38
C ARG A 317 7.77 -32.22 -27.57
N GLN A 318 7.51 -32.62 -28.83
CA GLN A 318 6.27 -33.32 -29.19
C GLN A 318 6.07 -34.62 -28.39
N ASP A 319 7.18 -35.28 -28.06
CA ASP A 319 7.22 -36.47 -27.23
C ASP A 319 6.58 -36.20 -25.84
N LEU A 320 6.86 -35.05 -25.24
CA LEU A 320 6.24 -34.63 -23.96
C LEU A 320 4.83 -34.08 -24.12
N ALA A 321 4.55 -33.45 -25.26
CA ALA A 321 3.23 -32.86 -25.54
C ALA A 321 2.13 -33.92 -25.70
N ASP A 322 2.46 -35.07 -26.22
CA ASP A 322 1.52 -36.17 -26.54
C ASP A 322 1.58 -37.35 -25.58
N ASP A 323 2.48 -37.32 -24.60
CA ASP A 323 2.59 -38.37 -23.59
C ASP A 323 1.37 -38.34 -22.64
N PRO A 324 0.58 -39.42 -22.55
CA PRO A 324 -0.58 -39.49 -21.68
C PRO A 324 -0.31 -39.22 -20.19
N ARG A 325 0.91 -39.51 -19.74
CA ARG A 325 1.32 -39.25 -18.35
C ARG A 325 1.29 -37.76 -18.01
N PHE A 326 1.47 -36.89 -19.01
CA PHE A 326 1.55 -35.43 -18.82
C PHE A 326 0.28 -34.69 -19.25
N ALA A 327 -0.76 -35.44 -19.61
CA ALA A 327 -2.03 -34.84 -20.01
C ALA A 327 -2.64 -33.91 -18.92
N HIS A 328 -2.44 -34.28 -17.66
CA HIS A 328 -2.94 -33.54 -16.49
C HIS A 328 -1.82 -33.18 -15.53
N ASN A 329 -2.08 -32.18 -14.68
CA ASN A 329 -1.08 -31.61 -13.77
C ASN A 329 -0.46 -32.64 -12.82
N ASP A 330 -1.24 -33.61 -12.33
CA ASP A 330 -0.76 -34.60 -11.36
C ASP A 330 0.41 -35.41 -11.90
N GLY A 331 0.32 -35.88 -13.16
CA GLY A 331 1.40 -36.59 -13.82
C GLY A 331 2.61 -35.67 -14.10
N ARG A 332 2.36 -34.43 -14.46
CA ARG A 332 3.44 -33.42 -14.66
C ARG A 332 4.17 -33.10 -13.35
N ALA A 333 3.45 -32.94 -12.26
CA ALA A 333 4.05 -32.70 -10.95
C ALA A 333 4.99 -33.82 -10.48
N GLN A 334 4.63 -35.07 -10.75
CA GLN A 334 5.48 -36.22 -10.45
C GLN A 334 6.76 -36.26 -11.29
N HIS A 335 6.80 -35.57 -12.44
CA HIS A 335 7.91 -35.56 -13.39
C HIS A 335 8.45 -34.13 -13.61
N ALA A 336 8.28 -33.24 -12.62
CA ALA A 336 8.63 -31.83 -12.73
C ALA A 336 10.08 -31.62 -13.21
N ALA A 337 11.04 -32.38 -12.69
CA ALA A 337 12.45 -32.24 -13.06
C ALA A 337 12.71 -32.52 -14.56
N LEU A 338 12.01 -33.50 -15.16
CA LEU A 338 12.12 -33.81 -16.58
C LEU A 338 11.56 -32.63 -17.44
N ILE A 339 10.41 -32.12 -17.06
CA ILE A 339 9.75 -31.05 -17.79
C ILE A 339 10.56 -29.75 -17.66
N ASP A 340 11.01 -29.41 -16.46
CA ASP A 340 11.84 -28.23 -16.21
C ASP A 340 13.18 -28.31 -16.96
N ALA A 341 13.81 -29.47 -17.02
CA ALA A 341 15.04 -29.70 -17.80
C ALA A 341 14.81 -29.42 -19.30
N ALA A 342 13.72 -29.93 -19.87
CA ALA A 342 13.39 -29.70 -21.28
C ALA A 342 13.16 -28.23 -21.60
N ILE A 343 12.46 -27.50 -20.72
CA ILE A 343 12.25 -26.06 -20.88
C ILE A 343 13.58 -25.30 -20.72
N GLY A 344 14.39 -25.64 -19.71
CA GLY A 344 15.70 -25.04 -19.47
C GLY A 344 16.67 -25.25 -20.64
N GLU A 345 16.67 -26.42 -21.25
CA GLU A 345 17.49 -26.72 -22.45
C GLU A 345 17.09 -25.79 -23.63
N TRP A 346 15.82 -25.48 -23.78
CA TRP A 346 15.37 -24.57 -24.81
C TRP A 346 15.70 -23.12 -24.48
N THR A 347 15.41 -22.66 -23.25
CA THR A 347 15.63 -21.26 -22.86
C THR A 347 17.10 -20.85 -22.89
N THR A 348 18.04 -21.76 -22.54
CA THR A 348 19.48 -21.48 -22.59
C THR A 348 20.04 -21.29 -24.01
N LYS A 349 19.29 -21.65 -25.03
CA LYS A 349 19.66 -21.43 -26.45
C LYS A 349 19.20 -20.08 -26.99
N HIS A 350 18.30 -19.38 -26.27
CA HIS A 350 17.66 -18.14 -26.70
C HIS A 350 17.88 -17.02 -25.68
N SER A 351 17.94 -15.78 -26.14
CA SER A 351 17.92 -14.62 -25.26
C SER A 351 16.53 -14.48 -24.58
N ARG A 352 16.48 -13.79 -23.43
CA ARG A 352 15.21 -13.54 -22.74
C ARG A 352 14.19 -12.87 -23.65
N ALA A 353 14.60 -11.94 -24.51
CA ALA A 353 13.69 -11.25 -25.41
C ALA A 353 13.07 -12.21 -26.44
N GLU A 354 13.87 -13.10 -27.04
CA GLU A 354 13.39 -14.14 -27.97
C GLU A 354 12.45 -15.11 -27.28
N VAL A 355 12.78 -15.56 -26.06
CA VAL A 355 11.92 -16.46 -25.27
C VAL A 355 10.57 -15.81 -24.98
N ILE A 356 10.54 -14.57 -24.52
CA ILE A 356 9.29 -13.86 -24.17
C ILE A 356 8.41 -13.70 -25.41
N GLU A 357 8.96 -13.31 -26.56
CA GLU A 357 8.17 -13.12 -27.78
C GLU A 357 7.61 -14.46 -28.31
N ALA A 358 8.41 -15.52 -28.32
CA ALA A 358 7.95 -16.85 -28.72
C ALA A 358 6.84 -17.40 -27.81
N LEU A 359 6.96 -17.22 -26.49
CA LEU A 359 5.92 -17.65 -25.54
C LEU A 359 4.64 -16.82 -25.68
N LYS A 360 4.75 -15.53 -25.95
CA LYS A 360 3.60 -14.65 -26.22
C LYS A 360 2.85 -15.09 -27.46
N GLU A 361 3.54 -15.36 -28.59
CA GLU A 361 2.94 -15.88 -29.82
C GLU A 361 2.23 -17.24 -29.58
N ALA A 362 2.85 -18.12 -28.79
CA ALA A 362 2.27 -19.40 -28.41
C ALA A 362 1.16 -19.28 -27.35
N ARG A 363 0.87 -18.08 -26.85
CA ARG A 363 -0.10 -17.82 -25.76
C ARG A 363 0.20 -18.64 -24.50
N VAL A 364 1.46 -18.69 -24.13
CA VAL A 364 1.95 -19.28 -22.89
C VAL A 364 2.26 -18.13 -21.90
N PRO A 365 1.68 -18.11 -20.70
CA PRO A 365 1.98 -17.08 -19.70
C PRO A 365 3.45 -17.09 -19.34
N ALA A 366 4.11 -15.95 -19.54
CA ALA A 366 5.53 -15.77 -19.22
C ALA A 366 5.80 -14.32 -18.82
N GLY A 367 6.86 -14.11 -18.07
CA GLY A 367 7.34 -12.82 -17.64
C GLY A 367 8.79 -12.91 -17.19
N TYR A 368 9.31 -11.80 -16.66
CA TYR A 368 10.63 -11.77 -16.04
C TYR A 368 10.62 -10.87 -14.80
N PRO A 369 11.57 -11.06 -13.87
CA PRO A 369 11.65 -10.22 -12.68
C PRO A 369 11.94 -8.76 -13.08
N TYR A 370 10.99 -7.86 -12.80
CA TYR A 370 11.15 -6.44 -13.07
C TYR A 370 12.00 -5.78 -11.98
N THR A 371 12.93 -4.95 -12.41
CA THR A 371 13.59 -3.97 -11.54
C THR A 371 12.79 -2.66 -11.50
N ALA A 372 13.13 -1.76 -10.57
CA ALA A 372 12.55 -0.41 -10.56
C ALA A 372 12.79 0.35 -11.90
N ALA A 373 13.92 0.09 -12.56
CA ALA A 373 14.24 0.70 -13.86
C ALA A 373 13.33 0.17 -14.98
N ASP A 374 12.87 -1.07 -14.90
CA ASP A 374 11.89 -1.64 -15.81
C ASP A 374 10.50 -1.08 -15.55
N ILE A 375 10.07 -1.10 -14.28
CA ILE A 375 8.74 -0.64 -13.84
C ILE A 375 8.46 0.80 -14.28
N VAL A 376 9.40 1.72 -14.08
CA VAL A 376 9.17 3.16 -14.38
C VAL A 376 9.09 3.48 -15.88
N LYS A 377 9.47 2.54 -16.73
CA LYS A 377 9.45 2.67 -18.21
C LYS A 377 8.37 1.82 -18.86
N ASP A 378 7.81 0.87 -18.14
CA ASP A 378 6.87 -0.10 -18.68
C ASP A 378 5.57 0.60 -19.11
N PRO A 379 5.14 0.45 -20.38
CA PRO A 379 3.97 1.15 -20.91
C PRO A 379 2.66 0.74 -20.23
N HIS A 380 2.57 -0.49 -19.69
CA HIS A 380 1.38 -0.94 -18.99
C HIS A 380 1.27 -0.31 -17.60
N TYR A 381 2.38 -0.19 -16.86
CA TYR A 381 2.42 0.55 -15.60
C TYR A 381 2.02 2.02 -15.79
N LEU A 382 2.54 2.65 -16.86
CA LEU A 382 2.21 4.05 -17.19
C LEU A 382 0.75 4.22 -17.60
N ALA A 383 0.24 3.37 -18.51
CA ALA A 383 -1.15 3.39 -18.93
C ALA A 383 -2.14 3.13 -17.80
N ARG A 384 -1.74 2.32 -16.82
CA ARG A 384 -2.54 2.05 -15.63
C ARG A 384 -2.32 3.07 -14.50
N GLN A 385 -1.57 4.13 -14.74
CA GLN A 385 -1.27 5.16 -13.72
C GLN A 385 -0.73 4.54 -12.41
N MET A 386 0.18 3.57 -12.54
CA MET A 386 0.84 2.96 -11.38
C MET A 386 2.12 3.68 -10.99
N ILE A 387 2.50 4.69 -11.74
CA ILE A 387 3.58 5.63 -11.41
C ILE A 387 2.99 7.03 -11.47
N GLU A 388 2.90 7.68 -10.32
CA GLU A 388 2.42 9.04 -10.19
C GLU A 388 3.55 9.96 -9.74
N GLN A 389 3.49 11.25 -10.12
CA GLN A 389 4.43 12.25 -9.68
C GLN A 389 3.75 13.17 -8.66
N VAL A 390 4.30 13.24 -7.46
CA VAL A 390 3.81 14.12 -6.40
C VAL A 390 4.84 15.20 -6.07
N GLN A 391 4.36 16.35 -5.65
CA GLN A 391 5.21 17.40 -5.08
C GLN A 391 5.47 17.06 -3.61
N THR A 392 6.72 17.18 -3.21
CA THR A 392 7.16 17.02 -1.82
C THR A 392 8.00 18.23 -1.45
N PHE A 393 8.23 18.46 -0.16
CA PHE A 393 9.16 19.51 0.26
C PHE A 393 10.60 19.28 -0.21
N ALA A 394 10.96 18.05 -0.59
CA ALA A 394 12.23 17.69 -1.24
C ALA A 394 12.17 17.76 -2.79
N GLY A 395 11.11 18.37 -3.35
CA GLY A 395 10.86 18.48 -4.78
C GLY A 395 10.02 17.34 -5.36
N PRO A 396 9.87 17.27 -6.69
CA PRO A 396 9.03 16.28 -7.34
C PRO A 396 9.59 14.86 -7.16
N LEU A 397 8.71 13.91 -6.84
CA LEU A 397 9.03 12.51 -6.62
C LEU A 397 8.03 11.60 -7.34
N LYS A 398 8.52 10.58 -8.04
CA LYS A 398 7.69 9.49 -8.57
C LYS A 398 7.39 8.49 -7.45
N VAL A 399 6.11 8.18 -7.28
CA VAL A 399 5.62 7.26 -6.25
C VAL A 399 4.68 6.22 -6.86
N PRO A 400 4.47 5.07 -6.20
CA PRO A 400 3.46 4.11 -6.63
C PRO A 400 2.06 4.72 -6.63
N GLY A 401 1.28 4.45 -7.68
CA GLY A 401 -0.13 4.81 -7.77
C GLY A 401 -1.00 4.07 -6.75
N ILE A 402 -2.25 4.50 -6.63
CA ILE A 402 -3.19 4.00 -5.61
C ILE A 402 -3.88 2.71 -6.05
N LEU A 403 -4.10 1.84 -5.08
CA LEU A 403 -4.86 0.59 -5.17
C LEU A 403 -5.87 0.46 -4.02
N PRO A 404 -7.05 -0.16 -4.27
CA PRO A 404 -7.59 -0.60 -5.57
C PRO A 404 -8.07 0.57 -6.44
N LYS A 405 -8.28 0.31 -7.75
CA LYS A 405 -8.84 1.30 -8.68
C LYS A 405 -10.36 1.21 -8.69
N LEU A 406 -11.02 2.16 -8.04
CA LEU A 406 -12.48 2.28 -8.04
C LEU A 406 -12.93 3.08 -9.26
N SER A 407 -13.90 2.56 -10.00
CA SER A 407 -14.34 3.16 -11.27
C SER A 407 -15.03 4.52 -11.12
N ARG A 408 -15.72 4.74 -10.03
CA ARG A 408 -16.48 5.96 -9.75
C ARG A 408 -15.81 6.90 -8.77
N THR A 409 -15.13 6.36 -7.75
CA THR A 409 -14.50 7.10 -6.66
C THR A 409 -13.03 6.69 -6.51
N PRO A 410 -12.18 6.92 -7.54
CA PRO A 410 -10.78 6.55 -7.49
C PRO A 410 -10.05 7.31 -6.37
N GLY A 411 -9.14 6.62 -5.70
CA GLY A 411 -8.28 7.25 -4.69
C GLY A 411 -7.39 8.33 -5.31
N ARG A 412 -6.87 9.24 -4.48
CA ARG A 412 -6.06 10.40 -4.90
C ARG A 412 -4.83 10.58 -4.03
N ILE A 413 -3.75 11.07 -4.64
CA ILE A 413 -2.59 11.60 -3.93
C ILE A 413 -2.69 13.13 -4.03
N GLY A 414 -3.09 13.78 -2.93
CA GLY A 414 -3.17 15.24 -2.83
C GLY A 414 -1.83 15.85 -2.46
N THR A 415 -1.16 15.28 -1.44
CA THR A 415 0.10 15.79 -0.90
C THR A 415 1.13 14.68 -0.74
N GLY A 416 2.42 15.02 -0.78
CA GLY A 416 3.49 14.14 -0.31
C GLY A 416 3.50 14.02 1.22
N GLY A 417 4.47 13.28 1.75
CA GLY A 417 4.65 13.22 3.21
C GLY A 417 5.02 14.61 3.76
N PRO A 418 4.37 15.08 4.83
CA PRO A 418 4.57 16.40 5.41
C PRO A 418 5.92 16.53 6.13
N GLN A 419 6.35 17.77 6.41
CA GLN A 419 7.43 18.02 7.34
C GLN A 419 7.02 17.65 8.78
N LEU A 420 8.00 17.50 9.67
CA LEU A 420 7.71 17.17 11.07
C LEU A 420 6.96 18.35 11.73
N GLY A 421 5.80 18.06 12.30
CA GLY A 421 4.97 19.04 12.99
C GLY A 421 4.36 20.12 12.11
N GLU A 422 4.37 19.93 10.78
CA GLU A 422 3.90 20.94 9.82
C GLU A 422 2.49 21.46 10.11
N HIS A 423 1.65 20.64 10.72
CA HIS A 423 0.25 20.97 10.98
C HIS A 423 -0.09 21.09 12.48
N THR A 424 0.93 21.10 13.36
CA THR A 424 0.72 21.11 14.82
C THR A 424 -0.14 22.28 15.26
N ASP A 425 0.21 23.48 14.83
CA ASP A 425 -0.48 24.71 15.25
C ASP A 425 -1.92 24.75 14.72
N ASP A 426 -2.12 24.35 13.46
CA ASP A 426 -3.47 24.31 12.85
C ASP A 426 -4.38 23.31 13.57
N VAL A 427 -3.87 22.13 13.91
CA VAL A 427 -4.63 21.10 14.64
C VAL A 427 -4.98 21.58 16.05
N LEU A 428 -4.04 22.20 16.78
CA LEU A 428 -4.28 22.73 18.12
C LEU A 428 -5.25 23.92 18.12
N ALA A 429 -5.14 24.80 17.12
CA ALA A 429 -6.10 25.88 16.93
C ALA A 429 -7.52 25.34 16.65
N GLY A 430 -7.63 24.26 15.87
CA GLY A 430 -8.88 23.54 15.60
C GLY A 430 -9.53 22.97 16.88
N LEU A 431 -8.74 22.65 17.91
CA LEU A 431 -9.21 22.25 19.24
C LEU A 431 -9.55 23.45 20.15
N GLY A 432 -9.33 24.68 19.68
CA GLY A 432 -9.63 25.91 20.42
C GLY A 432 -8.54 26.38 21.39
N LEU A 433 -7.30 25.84 21.27
CA LEU A 433 -6.18 26.33 22.06
C LEU A 433 -5.75 27.73 21.56
N SER A 434 -5.47 28.64 22.50
CA SER A 434 -4.91 29.94 22.16
C SER A 434 -3.42 29.85 21.81
N ASP A 435 -2.93 30.89 21.09
CA ASP A 435 -1.50 30.98 20.76
C ASP A 435 -0.59 30.91 22.00
N GLU A 436 -1.03 31.49 23.12
CA GLU A 436 -0.32 31.44 24.39
C GLU A 436 -0.24 29.99 24.94
N GLN A 437 -1.33 29.23 24.83
CA GLN A 437 -1.35 27.84 25.27
C GLN A 437 -0.44 26.98 24.40
N VAL A 438 -0.50 27.17 23.08
CA VAL A 438 0.37 26.49 22.11
C VAL A 438 1.83 26.82 22.37
N GLN A 439 2.17 28.09 22.60
CA GLN A 439 3.53 28.50 22.93
C GLN A 439 4.02 27.87 24.25
N GLY A 440 3.15 27.84 25.26
CA GLY A 440 3.47 27.18 26.53
C GLY A 440 3.73 25.68 26.41
N LEU A 441 3.00 24.97 25.53
CA LEU A 441 3.28 23.55 25.24
C LEU A 441 4.65 23.39 24.56
N ARG A 442 5.00 24.29 23.63
CA ARG A 442 6.29 24.30 22.92
C ARG A 442 7.46 24.54 23.86
N GLU A 443 7.35 25.50 24.78
CA GLU A 443 8.40 25.82 25.77
C GLU A 443 8.67 24.67 26.73
N ARG A 444 7.65 23.84 27.01
CA ARG A 444 7.81 22.62 27.82
C ARG A 444 8.23 21.39 27.01
N GLY A 445 8.39 21.52 25.69
CA GLY A 445 8.81 20.42 24.82
C GLY A 445 7.73 19.36 24.61
N ILE A 446 6.45 19.70 24.81
CA ILE A 446 5.31 18.79 24.63
C ILE A 446 4.94 18.66 23.14
N ILE A 447 5.17 19.77 22.37
CA ILE A 447 4.98 19.85 20.91
C ILE A 447 6.25 20.27 20.21
#